data_b4a1dc1e7dbf594cde7730833f4fbaec
#
_entry.id   b4a1dc1e7dbf594cde7730833f4fbaec
#
_cell.length_a   1.000
_cell.length_b   1.000
_cell.length_c   1.000
_cell.angle_alpha   90.00
_cell.angle_beta   90.00
_cell.angle_gamma   90.00
#
_symmetry.space_group_name_H-M   'P 1'
#
loop_
_entity.id
_entity.type
_entity.pdbx_description
1 polymer ?
#
loop_
_entity_poly.entity_id
_entity_poly.type
_entity_poly.pdbx_seq_one_letter_code
_entity_poly.pdbx_strand_id
1 'polypeptide(L)'
;MNQYHNCINYLLSKKTNLIPHGDKTFFDHMVGVYNFLRKINQPNDVCFAGLFHSIYGNEFFDAELNPSREEIKNIIGPEAESLVFKFNNTSREELWNSDNVKIKNILLANKLDI
;
A
#
# COMPACT_ATOMS: atom_id res chain seq x y z
N MET A 1 1.97 -12.85 17.59
CA MET A 1 1.22 -11.67 17.13
C MET A 1 1.11 -11.72 15.62
N ASN A 2 -0.06 -11.47 15.13
CA ASN A 2 -0.37 -11.56 13.72
C ASN A 2 0.22 -10.36 12.97
N GLN A 3 0.84 -10.59 11.81
CA GLN A 3 1.47 -9.53 11.01
C GLN A 3 0.47 -8.45 10.61
N TYR A 4 -0.73 -8.84 10.26
CA TYR A 4 -1.78 -7.88 9.89
C TYR A 4 -2.08 -6.93 11.06
N HIS A 5 -2.20 -7.45 12.27
CA HIS A 5 -2.42 -6.63 13.47
C HIS A 5 -1.31 -5.60 13.66
N ASN A 6 -0.06 -6.03 13.48
CA ASN A 6 1.08 -5.11 13.62
C ASN A 6 1.01 -3.99 12.58
N CYS A 7 0.61 -4.33 11.35
CA CYS A 7 0.46 -3.34 10.28
C CYS A 7 -0.64 -2.33 10.61
N ILE A 8 -1.80 -2.82 11.07
CA ILE A 8 -2.93 -1.96 11.42
C ILE A 8 -2.54 -1.02 12.56
N ASN A 9 -1.88 -1.56 13.60
CA ASN A 9 -1.43 -0.74 14.72
C ASN A 9 -0.46 0.35 14.26
N TYR A 10 0.45 0.00 13.35
CA TYR A 10 1.39 0.99 12.80
C TYR A 10 0.64 2.10 12.06
N LEU A 11 -0.28 1.74 11.18
CA LEU A 11 -1.04 2.72 10.40
C LEU A 11 -1.86 3.64 11.30
N LEU A 12 -2.48 3.08 12.33
CA LEU A 12 -3.25 3.89 13.28
C LEU A 12 -2.34 4.79 14.11
N SER A 13 -1.13 4.33 14.45
CA SER A 13 -0.17 5.16 15.19
C SER A 13 0.25 6.38 14.39
N LYS A 14 0.19 6.30 13.05
CA LYS A 14 0.49 7.43 12.16
C LYS A 14 -0.75 8.25 11.85
N LYS A 15 -1.88 7.95 12.49
CA LYS A 15 -3.13 8.69 12.36
C LYS A 15 -3.69 8.72 10.93
N THR A 16 -3.46 7.63 10.19
CA THR A 16 -3.95 7.53 8.80
C THR A 16 -5.48 7.53 8.74
N ASN A 17 -6.15 7.16 9.83
CA ASN A 17 -7.60 7.23 9.93
C ASN A 17 -8.13 8.66 10.06
N LEU A 18 -7.24 9.65 10.20
CA LEU A 18 -7.61 11.07 10.27
C LEU A 18 -7.21 11.83 9.01
N ILE A 19 -6.58 11.16 8.04
CA ILE A 19 -6.12 11.78 6.80
C ILE A 19 -7.20 11.62 5.74
N PRO A 20 -7.74 12.73 5.17
CA PRO A 20 -8.75 12.63 4.11
C PRO A 20 -8.18 12.00 2.85
N HIS A 21 -8.99 11.20 2.16
CA HIS A 21 -8.59 10.58 0.88
C HIS A 21 -9.87 10.33 0.08
N GLY A 22 -10.32 11.34 -0.68
CA GLY A 22 -11.59 11.26 -1.38
C GLY A 22 -12.74 11.19 -0.38
N ASP A 23 -13.65 10.25 -0.56
CA ASP A 23 -14.83 10.07 0.30
C ASP A 23 -14.54 9.27 1.56
N LYS A 24 -13.31 8.81 1.74
CA LYS A 24 -12.91 7.97 2.86
C LYS A 24 -11.60 8.46 3.45
N THR A 25 -11.12 7.80 4.49
CA THR A 25 -9.82 8.15 5.06
C THR A 25 -8.73 7.38 4.32
N PHE A 26 -7.51 7.86 4.46
CA PHE A 26 -6.34 7.17 3.91
C PHE A 26 -6.25 5.74 4.47
N PHE A 27 -6.52 5.59 5.78
CA PHE A 27 -6.54 4.27 6.42
C PHE A 27 -7.56 3.34 5.75
N ASP A 28 -8.79 3.81 5.55
CA ASP A 28 -9.84 2.99 4.94
C ASP A 28 -9.46 2.57 3.53
N HIS A 29 -8.82 3.46 2.77
CA HIS A 29 -8.38 3.15 1.41
C HIS A 29 -7.29 2.06 1.42
N MET A 30 -6.31 2.19 2.31
CA MET A 30 -5.23 1.21 2.43
C MET A 30 -5.79 -0.18 2.78
N VAL A 31 -6.69 -0.22 3.76
CA VAL A 31 -7.33 -1.47 4.17
C VAL A 31 -8.18 -2.04 3.03
N GLY A 32 -8.89 -1.17 2.30
CA GLY A 32 -9.71 -1.61 1.17
C GLY A 32 -8.88 -2.27 0.08
N VAL A 33 -7.72 -1.71 -0.24
CA VAL A 33 -6.80 -2.30 -1.22
C VAL A 33 -6.33 -3.67 -0.73
N TYR A 34 -5.94 -3.78 0.54
CA TYR A 34 -5.54 -5.05 1.13
C TYR A 34 -6.65 -6.08 1.01
N ASN A 35 -7.88 -5.71 1.39
CA ASN A 35 -9.01 -6.64 1.37
C ASN A 35 -9.32 -7.12 -0.04
N PHE A 36 -9.22 -6.24 -1.04
CA PHE A 36 -9.44 -6.62 -2.43
C PHE A 36 -8.39 -7.66 -2.88
N LEU A 37 -7.12 -7.41 -2.55
CA LEU A 37 -6.05 -8.33 -2.93
C LEU A 37 -6.19 -9.69 -2.26
N ARG A 38 -6.64 -9.71 -1.00
CA ARG A 38 -6.97 -10.97 -0.32
C ARG A 38 -8.09 -11.71 -1.02
N LYS A 39 -9.13 -10.97 -1.42
CA LYS A 39 -10.30 -11.56 -2.07
C LYS A 39 -9.95 -12.24 -3.39
N ILE A 40 -8.98 -11.71 -4.12
CA ILE A 40 -8.53 -12.33 -5.38
C ILE A 40 -7.35 -13.27 -5.16
N ASN A 41 -7.10 -13.68 -3.93
CA ASN A 41 -6.12 -14.71 -3.55
C ASN A 41 -4.68 -14.36 -3.92
N GLN A 42 -4.29 -13.10 -3.79
CA GLN A 42 -2.91 -12.70 -4.02
C GLN A 42 -2.02 -13.18 -2.86
N PRO A 43 -0.73 -13.44 -3.12
CA PRO A 43 0.18 -13.86 -2.05
C PRO A 43 0.40 -12.76 -1.02
N ASN A 44 0.93 -13.15 0.15
CA ASN A 44 1.10 -12.24 1.29
C ASN A 44 1.89 -10.99 0.95
N ASP A 45 2.99 -11.11 0.20
CA ASP A 45 3.81 -9.95 -0.14
C ASP A 45 3.03 -8.91 -0.93
N VAL A 46 2.17 -9.36 -1.85
CA VAL A 46 1.33 -8.45 -2.65
C VAL A 46 0.27 -7.80 -1.77
N CYS A 47 -0.38 -8.58 -0.91
CA CYS A 47 -1.42 -8.06 -0.02
C CYS A 47 -0.87 -7.01 0.94
N PHE A 48 0.27 -7.29 1.57
CA PHE A 48 0.86 -6.32 2.50
C PHE A 48 1.45 -5.12 1.77
N ALA A 49 1.96 -5.31 0.56
CA ALA A 49 2.37 -4.18 -0.26
C ALA A 49 1.16 -3.28 -0.57
N GLY A 50 0.02 -3.89 -0.88
CA GLY A 50 -1.22 -3.13 -1.11
C GLY A 50 -1.66 -2.34 0.11
N LEU A 51 -1.53 -2.93 1.30
CA LEU A 51 -1.88 -2.27 2.55
C LEU A 51 -1.03 -1.01 2.79
N PHE A 52 0.17 -0.96 2.23
CA PHE A 52 1.11 0.15 2.41
C PHE A 52 1.40 0.89 1.09
N HIS A 53 0.57 0.67 0.06
CA HIS A 53 0.93 1.06 -1.31
C HIS A 53 1.23 2.55 -1.52
N SER A 54 0.75 3.43 -0.66
CA SER A 54 1.01 4.88 -0.79
C SER A 54 1.73 5.46 0.41
N ILE A 55 2.37 4.62 1.22
CA ILE A 55 2.97 5.07 2.48
C ILE A 55 4.12 6.05 2.27
N TYR A 56 4.85 5.95 1.15
CA TYR A 56 5.94 6.87 0.83
C TYR A 56 5.48 8.11 0.05
N GLY A 57 4.23 8.10 -0.41
CA GLY A 57 3.73 9.12 -1.31
C GLY A 57 3.99 8.76 -2.77
N ASN A 58 3.18 9.29 -3.65
CA ASN A 58 3.33 9.10 -5.10
C ASN A 58 2.91 10.39 -5.81
N GLU A 59 2.87 10.37 -7.15
CA GLU A 59 2.58 11.58 -7.92
C GLU A 59 1.18 12.15 -7.71
N PHE A 60 0.24 11.35 -7.17
CA PHE A 60 -1.15 11.77 -7.00
C PHE A 60 -1.54 12.01 -5.55
N PHE A 61 -0.81 11.45 -4.59
CA PHE A 61 -1.16 11.57 -3.18
C PHE A 61 0.07 11.39 -2.30
N ASP A 62 0.25 12.32 -1.36
CA ASP A 62 1.34 12.24 -0.39
C ASP A 62 0.80 12.64 0.99
N ALA A 63 0.74 11.67 1.90
CA ALA A 63 0.29 11.90 3.27
C ALA A 63 1.38 12.55 4.14
N GLU A 64 2.57 12.75 3.59
CA GLU A 64 3.73 13.38 4.24
C GLU A 64 4.18 12.67 5.53
N LEU A 65 4.00 11.33 5.57
CA LEU A 65 4.40 10.54 6.73
C LEU A 65 5.91 10.30 6.78
N ASN A 66 6.54 10.25 5.62
CA ASN A 66 7.99 10.16 5.46
C ASN A 66 8.66 9.04 6.28
N PRO A 67 8.15 7.81 6.29
CA PRO A 67 8.82 6.72 7.00
C PRO A 67 10.09 6.31 6.25
N SER A 68 11.05 5.75 6.99
CA SER A 68 12.23 5.18 6.34
C SER A 68 11.86 3.84 5.71
N ARG A 69 12.61 3.44 4.69
CA ARG A 69 12.41 2.13 4.07
C ARG A 69 12.66 1.01 5.07
N GLU A 70 13.65 1.19 5.94
CA GLU A 70 13.98 0.19 6.96
C GLU A 70 12.82 -0.04 7.91
N GLU A 71 12.17 1.02 8.33
CA GLU A 71 11.00 0.95 9.21
C GLU A 71 9.89 0.11 8.58
N ILE A 72 9.56 0.39 7.32
CA ILE A 72 8.50 -0.35 6.61
C ILE A 72 8.93 -1.79 6.34
N LYS A 73 10.18 -2.00 5.96
CA LYS A 73 10.72 -3.35 5.70
C LYS A 73 10.59 -4.23 6.95
N ASN A 74 10.82 -3.66 8.12
CA ASN A 74 10.70 -4.41 9.38
C ASN A 74 9.26 -4.82 9.67
N ILE A 75 8.28 -4.09 9.13
CA ILE A 75 6.86 -4.36 9.38
C ILE A 75 6.29 -5.35 8.37
N ILE A 76 6.55 -5.15 7.07
CA ILE A 76 5.92 -5.95 6.01
C ILE A 76 6.88 -6.91 5.30
N GLY A 77 8.16 -6.85 5.62
CA GLY A 77 9.17 -7.71 5.00
C GLY A 77 9.79 -7.09 3.76
N PRO A 78 10.98 -7.60 3.36
CA PRO A 78 11.72 -7.01 2.25
C PRO A 78 11.02 -7.12 0.90
N GLU A 79 10.33 -8.22 0.63
CA GLU A 79 9.64 -8.42 -0.65
C GLU A 79 8.49 -7.43 -0.81
N ALA A 80 7.63 -7.32 0.22
CA ALA A 80 6.50 -6.41 0.19
C ALA A 80 6.98 -4.96 0.13
N GLU A 81 7.99 -4.60 0.91
CA GLU A 81 8.52 -3.24 0.92
C GLU A 81 9.11 -2.86 -0.45
N SER A 82 9.78 -3.79 -1.12
CA SER A 82 10.32 -3.54 -2.45
C SER A 82 9.21 -3.22 -3.44
N LEU A 83 8.08 -3.93 -3.37
CA LEU A 83 6.92 -3.64 -4.22
C LEU A 83 6.35 -2.25 -3.93
N VAL A 84 6.25 -1.87 -2.66
CA VAL A 84 5.76 -0.54 -2.28
C VAL A 84 6.67 0.55 -2.80
N PHE A 85 7.98 0.39 -2.60
CA PHE A 85 8.94 1.39 -3.05
C PHE A 85 8.86 1.58 -4.56
N LYS A 86 8.82 0.49 -5.31
CA LYS A 86 8.70 0.54 -6.77
C LYS A 86 7.37 1.20 -7.18
N PHE A 87 6.28 0.83 -6.53
CA PHE A 87 4.96 1.39 -6.83
C PHE A 87 4.94 2.90 -6.64
N ASN A 88 5.54 3.39 -5.56
CA ASN A 88 5.52 4.82 -5.24
C ASN A 88 6.50 5.63 -6.09
N ASN A 89 7.53 5.00 -6.65
CA ASN A 89 8.56 5.70 -7.43
C ASN A 89 8.46 5.45 -8.94
N THR A 90 7.35 4.92 -9.41
CA THR A 90 7.10 4.66 -10.83
C THR A 90 5.87 5.44 -11.24
N SER A 91 5.91 6.11 -12.39
CA SER A 91 4.76 6.87 -12.86
C SER A 91 3.58 5.95 -13.14
N ARG A 92 2.36 6.50 -13.08
CA ARG A 92 1.14 5.72 -13.33
C ARG A 92 1.17 5.09 -14.72
N GLU A 93 1.67 5.81 -15.72
CA GLU A 93 1.77 5.29 -17.08
C GLU A 93 2.71 4.09 -17.14
N GLU A 94 3.87 4.19 -16.48
CA GLU A 94 4.83 3.09 -16.45
C GLU A 94 4.28 1.88 -15.69
N LEU A 95 3.51 2.12 -14.63
CA LEU A 95 2.88 1.03 -13.89
C LEU A 95 1.90 0.26 -14.77
N TRP A 96 1.08 0.98 -15.55
CA TRP A 96 0.12 0.35 -16.45
C TRP A 96 0.79 -0.48 -17.53
N ASN A 97 1.98 -0.08 -17.96
CA ASN A 97 2.74 -0.76 -19.00
C ASN A 97 3.73 -1.79 -18.46
N SER A 98 3.77 -2.00 -17.16
CA SER A 98 4.70 -2.93 -16.53
C SER A 98 4.35 -4.38 -16.82
N ASP A 99 5.37 -5.23 -16.97
CA ASP A 99 5.20 -6.67 -17.08
C ASP A 99 5.09 -7.34 -15.70
N ASN A 100 5.27 -6.58 -14.63
CA ASN A 100 5.21 -7.11 -13.27
C ASN A 100 3.75 -7.27 -12.84
N VAL A 101 3.29 -8.52 -12.81
CA VAL A 101 1.90 -8.86 -12.48
C VAL A 101 1.54 -8.41 -11.07
N LYS A 102 2.46 -8.54 -10.12
CA LYS A 102 2.21 -8.13 -8.73
C LYS A 102 1.93 -6.63 -8.64
N ILE A 103 2.76 -5.83 -9.30
CA ILE A 103 2.59 -4.38 -9.35
C ILE A 103 1.26 -4.01 -10.01
N LYS A 104 0.92 -4.68 -11.12
CA LYS A 104 -0.33 -4.39 -11.83
C LYS A 104 -1.55 -4.75 -10.99
N ASN A 105 -1.48 -5.81 -10.20
CA ASN A 105 -2.58 -6.18 -9.31
C ASN A 105 -2.77 -5.13 -8.20
N ILE A 106 -1.69 -4.58 -7.67
CA ILE A 106 -1.79 -3.50 -6.69
C ILE A 106 -2.42 -2.26 -7.33
N LEU A 107 -2.00 -1.94 -8.56
CA LEU A 107 -2.56 -0.80 -9.28
C LEU A 107 -4.06 -0.97 -9.53
N LEU A 108 -4.46 -2.17 -9.93
CA LEU A 108 -5.87 -2.48 -10.16
C LEU A 108 -6.68 -2.34 -8.86
N ALA A 109 -6.17 -2.90 -7.77
CA ALA A 109 -6.82 -2.83 -6.47
C ALA A 109 -6.98 -1.37 -6.01
N ASN A 110 -5.95 -0.56 -6.22
CA ASN A 110 -5.98 0.86 -5.90
C ASN A 110 -7.07 1.57 -6.68
N LYS A 111 -7.18 1.27 -7.97
CA LYS A 111 -8.18 1.91 -8.83
C LYS A 111 -9.60 1.51 -8.46
N LEU A 112 -9.82 0.24 -8.11
CA LEU A 112 -11.16 -0.27 -7.82
C LEU A 112 -11.66 0.10 -6.43
N ASP A 113 -10.78 0.48 -5.51
CA ASP A 113 -11.17 0.85 -4.15
C ASP A 113 -11.60 2.32 -4.03
N ILE A 114 -11.65 3.03 -5.09
CA ILE A 114 -12.04 4.44 -5.05
C ILE A 114 -13.53 4.61 -4.76
#